data_0339318f3400eadad4a4a8baa13c0883
#
_entry.id   0339318f3400eadad4a4a8baa13c0883
#
_cell.length_a   1.000
_cell.length_b   1.000
_cell.length_c   1.000
_cell.angle_alpha   90.00
_cell.angle_beta   90.00
_cell.angle_gamma   90.00
#
_symmetry.space_group_name_H-M   'P 1'
#
loop_
_entity.id
_entity.type
_entity.pdbx_description
1 polymer ?
#
loop_
_entity_poly.entity_id
_entity_poly.type
_entity_poly.pdbx_seq_one_letter_code
_entity_poly.pdbx_strand_id
1 'polypeptide(L)'
;MRRALVRTLVIAAALAAGLPAASPQARAEVSEVRLSKQYGLPYLPFMVMEQFSFLEKQAEKQGLALKVQWTTLSNATAMMEAILSGQMDFIAPGVPTLATMWDKTVGTPNEIRAVSAVQSMPYVLVTRSAHIKSIRDFTDKDRIALPAVKLTGHAIALQMAAAKEWGREQYDKLDPITVSLSHPDATAALLAGKSEINAHFASSPFYYIELAAPGIHKVLHSYDVAGGRHTNGVLMTTKKFYEANPKVSAAVVAALEESNAWIKANSRKAAEIYIAMTKEKRSTLDEIEKMVTDPDVDYTTTPIGVTKFIEFMNLAGTVKKKPASWKDLFFPIAYGMAGS
;
A
#
# COMPACT_ATOMS: atom_id res chain seq x y z
N MET A 1 -43.09 68.59 41.62
CA MET A 1 -42.40 68.08 40.42
C MET A 1 -41.27 67.15 40.82
N ARG A 2 -41.54 65.96 41.23
CA ARG A 2 -40.57 64.86 41.51
C ARG A 2 -41.38 63.55 41.65
N ARG A 3 -41.70 62.84 40.58
CA ARG A 3 -42.25 61.49 40.61
C ARG A 3 -42.54 61.02 39.16
N ALA A 4 -41.54 60.94 38.30
CA ALA A 4 -41.73 60.37 36.97
C ALA A 4 -40.39 59.93 36.32
N LEU A 5 -39.48 59.24 37.05
CA LEU A 5 -38.18 58.83 36.49
C LEU A 5 -37.64 57.48 37.07
N VAL A 6 -38.53 56.55 37.44
CA VAL A 6 -38.10 55.25 37.99
C VAL A 6 -38.90 54.08 37.40
N ARG A 7 -39.40 54.15 36.18
CA ARG A 7 -40.10 52.95 35.56
C ARG A 7 -39.63 52.51 34.20
N THR A 8 -38.45 52.91 33.75
CA THR A 8 -37.99 52.54 32.38
C THR A 8 -36.67 51.79 32.37
N LEU A 9 -36.23 51.13 33.44
CA LEU A 9 -34.91 50.42 33.49
C LEU A 9 -34.97 48.93 33.94
N VAL A 10 -36.08 48.23 33.75
CA VAL A 10 -36.24 46.84 34.19
C VAL A 10 -36.63 45.84 33.02
N ILE A 11 -36.78 46.33 31.79
CA ILE A 11 -37.20 45.44 30.67
C ILE A 11 -36.08 45.10 29.67
N ALA A 12 -34.81 45.47 29.88
CA ALA A 12 -33.72 45.19 28.95
C ALA A 12 -32.79 44.03 29.37
N ALA A 13 -33.09 43.27 30.44
CA ALA A 13 -32.21 42.21 30.97
C ALA A 13 -32.73 40.78 30.77
N ALA A 14 -33.79 40.54 30.00
CA ALA A 14 -34.41 39.22 29.89
C ALA A 14 -34.36 38.58 28.46
N LEU A 15 -33.61 39.14 27.52
CA LEU A 15 -33.52 38.62 26.14
C LEU A 15 -32.12 38.06 25.75
N ALA A 16 -31.22 37.83 26.71
CA ALA A 16 -29.87 37.29 26.46
C ALA A 16 -29.69 35.79 26.83
N ALA A 17 -30.78 35.05 27.05
CA ALA A 17 -30.69 33.63 27.43
C ALA A 17 -31.46 32.78 26.41
N GLY A 18 -30.78 32.33 25.37
CA GLY A 18 -31.39 31.31 24.48
C GLY A 18 -30.89 31.26 23.05
N LEU A 19 -29.61 31.53 22.79
CA LEU A 19 -29.00 30.97 21.58
C LEU A 19 -28.65 29.51 21.86
N PRO A 20 -29.34 28.54 21.24
CA PRO A 20 -28.85 27.14 21.30
C PRO A 20 -27.43 27.14 20.74
N ALA A 21 -26.47 26.75 21.56
CA ALA A 21 -25.15 26.42 21.06
C ALA A 21 -25.36 25.40 19.91
N ALA A 22 -25.11 25.83 18.68
CA ALA A 22 -25.15 24.94 17.53
C ALA A 22 -24.10 23.85 17.80
N SER A 23 -24.54 22.74 18.35
CA SER A 23 -23.70 21.54 18.41
C SER A 23 -23.19 21.30 16.99
N PRO A 24 -21.88 21.12 16.77
CA PRO A 24 -21.37 20.78 15.44
C PRO A 24 -22.15 19.54 14.99
N GLN A 25 -22.98 19.71 13.98
CA GLN A 25 -23.78 18.64 13.42
C GLN A 25 -22.76 17.60 12.93
N ALA A 26 -22.65 16.47 13.62
CA ALA A 26 -21.80 15.36 13.21
C ALA A 26 -22.22 15.01 11.78
N ARG A 27 -21.39 15.36 10.81
CA ARG A 27 -21.65 15.04 9.41
C ARG A 27 -21.72 13.52 9.31
N ALA A 28 -22.79 12.99 8.70
CA ALA A 28 -22.89 11.56 8.47
C ALA A 28 -21.71 11.09 7.63
N GLU A 29 -21.06 10.03 8.05
CA GLU A 29 -20.00 9.39 7.28
C GLU A 29 -20.59 8.78 6.00
N VAL A 30 -19.72 8.47 5.02
CA VAL A 30 -20.14 7.88 3.75
C VAL A 30 -20.81 6.52 3.96
N SER A 31 -21.83 6.22 3.15
CA SER A 31 -22.49 4.92 3.09
C SER A 31 -21.89 3.98 2.05
N GLU A 32 -20.92 4.45 1.28
CA GLU A 32 -20.18 3.67 0.29
C GLU A 32 -18.70 4.02 0.36
N VAL A 33 -17.82 3.00 0.28
CA VAL A 33 -16.37 3.15 0.25
C VAL A 33 -15.77 2.35 -0.90
N ARG A 34 -14.78 2.92 -1.58
CA ARG A 34 -14.13 2.36 -2.76
C ARG A 34 -12.67 2.03 -2.45
N LEU A 35 -12.33 0.75 -2.54
CA LEU A 35 -10.98 0.25 -2.31
C LEU A 35 -10.39 -0.36 -3.58
N SER A 36 -9.08 -0.19 -3.75
CA SER A 36 -8.37 -0.84 -4.84
C SER A 36 -7.42 -1.93 -4.35
N LYS A 37 -7.28 -2.95 -5.19
CA LYS A 37 -6.27 -4.01 -5.09
C LYS A 37 -5.52 -4.15 -6.42
N GLN A 38 -4.39 -4.84 -6.41
CA GLN A 38 -3.66 -5.24 -7.61
C GLN A 38 -3.58 -6.77 -7.67
N TYR A 39 -2.63 -7.26 -8.45
CA TYR A 39 -2.38 -8.70 -8.63
C TYR A 39 -1.40 -9.24 -7.58
N GLY A 40 -1.56 -10.52 -7.24
CA GLY A 40 -0.63 -11.26 -6.40
C GLY A 40 -1.06 -11.43 -4.95
N LEU A 41 -0.33 -12.27 -4.25
CA LEU A 41 -0.55 -12.60 -2.83
C LEU A 41 -0.41 -11.40 -1.87
N PRO A 42 0.30 -10.30 -2.19
CA PRO A 42 0.24 -9.09 -1.37
C PRO A 42 -1.19 -8.55 -1.14
N TYR A 43 -2.13 -8.87 -2.03
CA TYR A 43 -3.52 -8.43 -1.94
C TYR A 43 -4.50 -9.49 -1.42
N LEU A 44 -3.99 -10.64 -0.98
CA LEU A 44 -4.79 -11.70 -0.37
C LEU A 44 -5.62 -11.21 0.84
N PRO A 45 -5.13 -10.32 1.73
CA PRO A 45 -5.96 -9.79 2.81
C PRO A 45 -7.24 -9.10 2.32
N PHE A 46 -7.19 -8.37 1.22
CA PHE A 46 -8.36 -7.73 0.63
C PHE A 46 -9.29 -8.72 -0.06
N MET A 47 -8.75 -9.80 -0.63
CA MET A 47 -9.57 -10.89 -1.20
C MET A 47 -10.35 -11.60 -0.11
N VAL A 48 -9.73 -11.87 1.04
CA VAL A 48 -10.38 -12.46 2.20
C VAL A 48 -11.41 -11.49 2.80
N MET A 49 -11.06 -10.21 2.92
CA MET A 49 -11.98 -9.16 3.38
C MET A 49 -13.24 -9.08 2.51
N GLU A 50 -13.07 -9.10 1.18
CA GLU A 50 -14.15 -9.09 0.20
C GLU A 50 -15.01 -10.37 0.29
N GLN A 51 -14.36 -11.55 0.34
CA GLN A 51 -15.04 -12.85 0.38
C GLN A 51 -15.97 -13.01 1.58
N PHE A 52 -15.57 -12.47 2.72
CA PHE A 52 -16.32 -12.60 3.98
C PHE A 52 -17.06 -11.34 4.40
N SER A 53 -17.00 -10.27 3.60
CA SER A 53 -17.60 -8.96 3.90
C SER A 53 -17.13 -8.45 5.28
N PHE A 54 -15.83 -8.59 5.60
CA PHE A 54 -15.31 -8.20 6.90
C PHE A 54 -15.42 -6.69 7.12
N LEU A 55 -15.23 -5.88 6.08
CA LEU A 55 -15.34 -4.42 6.20
C LEU A 55 -16.76 -3.99 6.52
N GLU A 56 -17.75 -4.54 5.83
CA GLU A 56 -19.15 -4.27 6.11
C GLU A 56 -19.53 -4.67 7.55
N LYS A 57 -19.08 -5.84 8.00
CA LYS A 57 -19.30 -6.31 9.37
C LYS A 57 -18.62 -5.43 10.43
N GLN A 58 -17.41 -4.96 10.17
CA GLN A 58 -16.72 -4.05 11.09
C GLN A 58 -17.39 -2.65 11.10
N ALA A 59 -17.90 -2.19 9.96
CA ALA A 59 -18.66 -0.95 9.87
C ALA A 59 -19.99 -1.05 10.64
N GLU A 60 -20.70 -2.18 10.53
CA GLU A 60 -21.94 -2.45 11.29
C GLU A 60 -21.70 -2.37 12.82
N LYS A 61 -20.59 -2.91 13.32
CA LYS A 61 -20.19 -2.77 14.73
C LYS A 61 -19.98 -1.31 15.16
N GLN A 62 -19.69 -0.42 14.20
CA GLN A 62 -19.56 1.03 14.42
C GLN A 62 -20.90 1.79 14.23
N GLY A 63 -21.98 1.07 13.94
CA GLY A 63 -23.31 1.63 13.64
C GLY A 63 -23.41 2.22 12.24
N LEU A 64 -22.60 1.79 11.29
CA LEU A 64 -22.62 2.22 9.89
C LEU A 64 -23.16 1.12 8.98
N ALA A 65 -24.11 1.48 8.09
CA ALA A 65 -24.47 0.67 6.95
C ALA A 65 -23.54 1.04 5.78
N LEU A 66 -22.53 0.23 5.52
CA LEU A 66 -21.51 0.52 4.54
C LEU A 66 -21.56 -0.46 3.37
N LYS A 67 -21.55 0.08 2.15
CA LYS A 67 -21.35 -0.68 0.91
C LYS A 67 -19.90 -0.55 0.47
N VAL A 68 -19.28 -1.68 0.12
CA VAL A 68 -17.89 -1.71 -0.30
C VAL A 68 -17.78 -1.99 -1.79
N GLN A 69 -17.02 -1.16 -2.51
CA GLN A 69 -16.70 -1.38 -3.92
C GLN A 69 -15.22 -1.72 -4.07
N TRP A 70 -14.93 -2.82 -4.75
CA TRP A 70 -13.58 -3.28 -5.03
C TRP A 70 -13.22 -3.07 -6.49
N THR A 71 -12.05 -2.49 -6.74
CA THR A 71 -11.50 -2.30 -8.08
C THR A 71 -10.10 -2.87 -8.16
N THR A 72 -9.81 -3.67 -9.20
CA THR A 72 -8.45 -4.12 -9.49
C THR A 72 -7.79 -3.15 -10.45
N LEU A 73 -6.69 -2.53 -10.02
CA LEU A 73 -5.89 -1.60 -10.82
C LEU A 73 -4.57 -2.26 -11.22
N SER A 74 -4.06 -1.91 -12.40
CA SER A 74 -2.92 -2.62 -13.01
C SER A 74 -1.58 -2.36 -12.32
N ASN A 75 -1.39 -1.17 -11.74
CA ASN A 75 -0.12 -0.75 -11.16
C ASN A 75 -0.27 0.43 -10.19
N ALA A 76 0.85 0.83 -9.56
CA ALA A 76 0.87 1.93 -8.59
C ALA A 76 0.51 3.30 -9.20
N THR A 77 0.85 3.55 -10.47
CA THR A 77 0.50 4.80 -11.15
C THR A 77 -1.01 4.95 -11.28
N ALA A 78 -1.70 3.91 -11.75
CA ALA A 78 -3.17 3.89 -11.82
C ALA A 78 -3.82 4.10 -10.45
N MET A 79 -3.25 3.52 -9.38
CA MET A 79 -3.73 3.75 -8.01
C MET A 79 -3.57 5.22 -7.58
N MET A 80 -2.41 5.84 -7.87
CA MET A 80 -2.17 7.25 -7.55
C MET A 80 -3.16 8.16 -8.26
N GLU A 81 -3.39 7.95 -9.54
CA GLU A 81 -4.36 8.71 -10.34
C GLU A 81 -5.77 8.55 -9.80
N ALA A 82 -6.17 7.33 -9.43
CA ALA A 82 -7.50 7.03 -8.93
C ALA A 82 -7.81 7.70 -7.59
N ILE A 83 -6.85 7.75 -6.64
CA ILE A 83 -7.07 8.43 -5.36
C ILE A 83 -7.02 9.96 -5.52
N LEU A 84 -6.13 10.50 -6.35
CA LEU A 84 -6.02 11.92 -6.59
C LEU A 84 -7.23 12.49 -7.32
N SER A 85 -7.84 11.72 -8.22
CA SER A 85 -9.09 12.07 -8.92
C SER A 85 -10.35 11.85 -8.09
N GLY A 86 -10.23 11.24 -6.89
CA GLY A 86 -11.36 10.89 -6.04
C GLY A 86 -12.18 9.69 -6.54
N GLN A 87 -11.64 8.89 -7.46
CA GLN A 87 -12.27 7.63 -7.90
C GLN A 87 -12.14 6.51 -6.87
N MET A 88 -11.08 6.54 -6.04
CA MET A 88 -10.85 5.61 -4.92
C MET A 88 -10.75 6.39 -3.62
N ASP A 89 -11.24 5.78 -2.54
CA ASP A 89 -11.13 6.31 -1.19
C ASP A 89 -9.92 5.71 -0.45
N PHE A 90 -9.61 4.45 -0.74
CA PHE A 90 -8.40 3.77 -0.26
C PHE A 90 -7.67 3.07 -1.40
N ILE A 91 -6.35 3.16 -1.36
CA ILE A 91 -5.43 2.43 -2.25
C ILE A 91 -4.35 1.74 -1.43
N ALA A 92 -3.74 0.69 -1.96
CA ALA A 92 -2.72 -0.07 -1.24
C ALA A 92 -1.45 -0.33 -2.06
N PRO A 93 -0.71 0.70 -2.48
CA PRO A 93 0.60 0.53 -3.12
C PRO A 93 1.72 0.31 -2.09
N GLY A 94 2.98 0.27 -2.56
CA GLY A 94 4.15 0.14 -1.71
C GLY A 94 4.58 1.42 -0.99
N VAL A 95 5.48 1.27 0.00
CA VAL A 95 6.05 2.36 0.80
C VAL A 95 6.64 3.50 -0.03
N PRO A 96 7.41 3.27 -1.13
CA PRO A 96 7.93 4.37 -1.94
C PRO A 96 6.84 5.23 -2.60
N THR A 97 5.74 4.61 -3.01
CA THR A 97 4.58 5.35 -3.54
C THR A 97 3.96 6.25 -2.46
N LEU A 98 3.81 5.74 -1.23
CA LEU A 98 3.36 6.54 -0.09
C LEU A 98 4.30 7.73 0.14
N ALA A 99 5.61 7.50 0.19
CA ALA A 99 6.59 8.57 0.40
C ALA A 99 6.50 9.66 -0.67
N THR A 100 6.36 9.26 -1.95
CA THR A 100 6.21 10.18 -3.08
C THR A 100 4.92 11.01 -2.97
N MET A 101 3.80 10.37 -2.61
CA MET A 101 2.51 11.05 -2.49
C MET A 101 2.50 11.97 -1.27
N TRP A 102 3.02 11.53 -0.14
CA TRP A 102 3.16 12.34 1.06
C TRP A 102 4.02 13.59 0.79
N ASP A 103 5.20 13.43 0.18
CA ASP A 103 6.10 14.55 -0.15
C ASP A 103 5.41 15.65 -0.97
N LYS A 104 4.56 15.23 -1.94
CA LYS A 104 3.83 16.16 -2.81
C LYS A 104 2.60 16.78 -2.15
N THR A 105 2.01 16.13 -1.15
CA THR A 105 0.69 16.53 -0.62
C THR A 105 0.72 16.99 0.83
N VAL A 106 1.80 16.75 1.59
CA VAL A 106 1.88 17.11 3.01
C VAL A 106 1.68 18.62 3.22
N GLY A 107 0.85 18.95 4.21
CA GLY A 107 0.46 20.32 4.50
C GLY A 107 -0.71 20.84 3.67
N THR A 108 -1.32 20.02 2.81
CA THR A 108 -2.52 20.35 2.04
C THR A 108 -3.76 19.64 2.61
N PRO A 109 -4.98 20.10 2.29
CA PRO A 109 -6.20 19.37 2.64
C PRO A 109 -6.29 17.97 2.05
N ASN A 110 -5.60 17.74 0.93
CA ASN A 110 -5.54 16.44 0.24
C ASN A 110 -4.28 15.64 0.59
N GLU A 111 -3.65 15.94 1.72
CA GLU A 111 -2.49 15.20 2.21
C GLU A 111 -2.81 13.71 2.28
N ILE A 112 -1.90 12.90 1.72
CA ILE A 112 -2.04 11.45 1.69
C ILE A 112 -1.13 10.84 2.75
N ARG A 113 -1.74 10.01 3.61
CA ARG A 113 -1.05 9.18 4.61
C ARG A 113 -1.63 7.78 4.63
N ALA A 114 -0.89 6.86 5.21
CA ALA A 114 -1.35 5.50 5.44
C ALA A 114 -2.16 5.39 6.75
N VAL A 115 -3.12 4.47 6.77
CA VAL A 115 -3.85 4.06 7.98
C VAL A 115 -3.25 2.80 8.59
N SER A 116 -2.57 1.97 7.79
CA SER A 116 -1.86 0.76 8.25
C SER A 116 -0.87 0.25 7.20
N ALA A 117 0.02 -0.68 7.58
CA ALA A 117 0.59 -1.62 6.62
C ALA A 117 -0.47 -2.67 6.22
N VAL A 118 -0.20 -3.42 5.15
CA VAL A 118 -1.05 -4.53 4.70
C VAL A 118 -0.34 -5.86 4.94
N GLN A 119 0.95 -5.91 4.62
CA GLN A 119 1.80 -7.08 4.79
C GLN A 119 3.29 -6.71 4.65
N SER A 120 4.16 -7.60 5.14
CA SER A 120 5.59 -7.63 4.84
C SER A 120 5.88 -8.84 3.96
N MET A 121 6.44 -8.60 2.79
CA MET A 121 6.84 -9.61 1.80
C MET A 121 8.04 -9.14 1.01
N PRO A 122 8.95 -10.03 0.58
CA PRO A 122 10.06 -9.66 -0.27
C PRO A 122 9.62 -9.39 -1.72
N TYR A 123 10.46 -8.64 -2.42
CA TYR A 123 10.54 -8.64 -3.87
C TYR A 123 11.74 -9.49 -4.29
N VAL A 124 11.61 -10.24 -5.37
CA VAL A 124 12.69 -11.10 -5.88
C VAL A 124 12.95 -10.78 -7.35
N LEU A 125 14.18 -10.39 -7.66
CA LEU A 125 14.63 -10.22 -9.04
C LEU A 125 15.05 -11.59 -9.59
N VAL A 126 14.41 -12.01 -10.66
CA VAL A 126 14.71 -13.24 -11.37
C VAL A 126 15.08 -12.96 -12.81
N THR A 127 15.86 -13.83 -13.42
CA THR A 127 16.24 -13.73 -14.84
C THR A 127 16.30 -15.10 -15.50
N ARG A 128 16.05 -15.12 -16.81
CA ARG A 128 16.26 -16.27 -17.67
C ARG A 128 17.64 -16.28 -18.35
N SER A 129 18.40 -15.19 -18.21
CA SER A 129 19.71 -15.04 -18.86
C SER A 129 20.78 -15.74 -18.03
N ALA A 130 21.28 -16.89 -18.50
CA ALA A 130 22.19 -17.74 -17.74
C ALA A 130 23.50 -17.07 -17.29
N HIS A 131 23.93 -16.00 -18.01
CA HIS A 131 25.15 -15.25 -17.68
C HIS A 131 24.94 -14.23 -16.54
N ILE A 132 23.71 -13.80 -16.26
CA ILE A 132 23.43 -12.82 -15.22
C ILE A 132 23.36 -13.53 -13.87
N LYS A 133 24.37 -13.34 -13.01
CA LYS A 133 24.45 -13.92 -11.66
C LYS A 133 24.27 -12.88 -10.57
N SER A 134 24.49 -11.61 -10.92
CA SER A 134 24.35 -10.45 -10.05
C SER A 134 23.84 -9.25 -10.84
N ILE A 135 23.51 -8.17 -10.15
CA ILE A 135 23.10 -6.94 -10.84
C ILE A 135 24.22 -6.30 -11.66
N ARG A 136 25.49 -6.68 -11.46
CA ARG A 136 26.65 -6.22 -12.25
C ARG A 136 26.63 -6.74 -13.69
N ASP A 137 26.00 -7.89 -13.91
CA ASP A 137 26.06 -8.59 -15.19
C ASP A 137 25.02 -8.06 -16.19
N PHE A 138 24.10 -7.17 -15.74
CA PHE A 138 23.14 -6.52 -16.63
C PHE A 138 23.84 -5.51 -17.55
N THR A 139 23.41 -5.47 -18.80
CA THR A 139 23.89 -4.60 -19.87
C THR A 139 22.74 -3.77 -20.44
N ASP A 140 23.02 -2.88 -21.36
CA ASP A 140 22.04 -2.07 -22.11
C ASP A 140 21.10 -2.92 -23.00
N LYS A 141 21.45 -4.18 -23.27
CA LYS A 141 20.65 -5.14 -24.03
C LYS A 141 19.59 -5.86 -23.20
N ASP A 142 19.68 -5.78 -21.90
CA ASP A 142 18.76 -6.45 -20.97
C ASP A 142 17.54 -5.57 -20.67
N ARG A 143 16.43 -6.20 -20.27
CA ARG A 143 15.22 -5.49 -19.84
C ARG A 143 14.65 -6.12 -18.58
N ILE A 144 14.57 -5.32 -17.53
CA ILE A 144 14.01 -5.70 -16.23
C ILE A 144 12.58 -5.17 -16.14
N ALA A 145 11.61 -6.07 -16.17
CA ALA A 145 10.22 -5.69 -15.92
C ALA A 145 9.97 -5.44 -14.44
N LEU A 146 9.16 -4.44 -14.13
CA LEU A 146 8.65 -4.13 -12.79
C LEU A 146 7.33 -3.34 -12.88
N PRO A 147 6.47 -3.28 -11.83
CA PRO A 147 5.12 -2.71 -11.94
C PRO A 147 5.07 -1.24 -12.32
N ALA A 148 6.01 -0.42 -11.86
CA ALA A 148 6.19 0.95 -12.31
C ALA A 148 7.62 1.42 -12.04
N VAL A 149 8.27 1.97 -13.07
CA VAL A 149 9.64 2.48 -12.99
C VAL A 149 9.73 3.65 -12.03
N LYS A 150 10.83 3.73 -11.25
CA LYS A 150 11.15 4.85 -10.33
C LYS A 150 10.13 5.11 -9.21
N LEU A 151 9.10 4.28 -9.05
CA LEU A 151 7.99 4.55 -8.15
C LEU A 151 7.71 3.43 -7.14
N THR A 152 7.85 2.17 -7.56
CA THR A 152 7.50 1.01 -6.73
C THR A 152 8.62 0.58 -5.80
N GLY A 153 8.28 -0.23 -4.78
CA GLY A 153 9.27 -0.86 -3.92
C GLY A 153 10.32 -1.66 -4.69
N HIS A 154 9.93 -2.31 -5.79
CA HIS A 154 10.83 -3.02 -6.70
C HIS A 154 11.88 -2.08 -7.31
N ALA A 155 11.42 -0.95 -7.87
CA ALA A 155 12.31 0.04 -8.47
C ALA A 155 13.29 0.62 -7.43
N ILE A 156 12.79 1.03 -6.27
CA ILE A 156 13.64 1.61 -5.22
C ILE A 156 14.59 0.57 -4.62
N ALA A 157 14.16 -0.69 -4.43
CA ALA A 157 15.08 -1.75 -3.99
C ALA A 157 16.18 -2.02 -5.03
N LEU A 158 15.87 -1.94 -6.33
CA LEU A 158 16.89 -2.05 -7.39
C LEU A 158 17.89 -0.88 -7.32
N GLN A 159 17.39 0.35 -7.13
CA GLN A 159 18.23 1.53 -6.94
C GLN A 159 19.08 1.45 -5.67
N MET A 160 18.54 0.95 -4.54
CA MET A 160 19.30 0.70 -3.31
C MET A 160 20.41 -0.32 -3.55
N ALA A 161 20.12 -1.40 -4.30
CA ALA A 161 21.14 -2.39 -4.68
C ALA A 161 22.22 -1.78 -5.56
N ALA A 162 21.84 -0.96 -6.55
CA ALA A 162 22.78 -0.25 -7.41
C ALA A 162 23.68 0.72 -6.63
N ALA A 163 23.11 1.48 -5.71
CA ALA A 163 23.86 2.38 -4.84
C ALA A 163 24.88 1.63 -3.94
N LYS A 164 24.50 0.46 -3.43
CA LYS A 164 25.37 -0.41 -2.63
C LYS A 164 26.53 -0.98 -3.47
N GLU A 165 26.25 -1.28 -4.73
CA GLU A 165 27.14 -1.96 -5.64
C GLU A 165 28.16 -1.01 -6.31
N TRP A 166 27.69 0.14 -6.80
CA TRP A 166 28.51 1.08 -7.59
C TRP A 166 28.73 2.44 -6.91
N GLY A 167 28.22 2.63 -5.72
CA GLY A 167 28.26 3.91 -5.02
C GLY A 167 26.97 4.72 -5.25
N ARG A 168 26.71 5.59 -4.26
CA ARG A 168 25.48 6.37 -4.18
C ARG A 168 25.16 7.19 -5.43
N GLU A 169 26.17 7.75 -6.07
CA GLU A 169 26.01 8.60 -7.26
C GLU A 169 25.56 7.81 -8.51
N GLN A 170 25.59 6.48 -8.43
CA GLN A 170 25.14 5.59 -9.52
C GLN A 170 23.90 4.77 -9.14
N TYR A 171 23.11 5.26 -8.19
CA TYR A 171 21.91 4.54 -7.73
C TYR A 171 20.92 4.23 -8.86
N ASP A 172 20.85 5.06 -9.89
CA ASP A 172 19.92 4.95 -11.03
C ASP A 172 20.52 4.24 -12.25
N LYS A 173 21.72 3.63 -12.10
CA LYS A 173 22.47 3.00 -13.19
C LYS A 173 21.66 1.96 -13.98
N LEU A 174 20.74 1.25 -13.31
CA LEU A 174 19.88 0.24 -13.95
C LEU A 174 18.53 0.79 -14.41
N ASP A 175 18.16 2.04 -14.08
CA ASP A 175 16.90 2.62 -14.47
C ASP A 175 16.65 2.60 -15.99
N PRO A 176 17.65 2.89 -16.87
CA PRO A 176 17.46 2.89 -18.31
C PRO A 176 17.02 1.55 -18.92
N ILE A 177 17.29 0.45 -18.24
CA ILE A 177 16.90 -0.91 -18.68
C ILE A 177 15.65 -1.43 -17.97
N THR A 178 14.99 -0.62 -17.13
CA THR A 178 13.73 -0.99 -16.49
C THR A 178 12.52 -0.69 -17.38
N VAL A 179 11.52 -1.57 -17.34
CA VAL A 179 10.28 -1.44 -18.13
C VAL A 179 9.07 -1.64 -17.23
N SER A 180 8.07 -0.75 -17.35
CA SER A 180 6.81 -0.89 -16.60
C SER A 180 5.91 -1.94 -17.24
N LEU A 181 5.67 -3.04 -16.53
CA LEU A 181 4.70 -4.07 -16.91
C LEU A 181 3.95 -4.55 -15.64
N SER A 182 2.69 -4.93 -15.80
CA SER A 182 1.99 -5.64 -14.73
C SER A 182 2.67 -6.98 -14.45
N HIS A 183 2.62 -7.46 -13.20
CA HIS A 183 3.22 -8.76 -12.87
C HIS A 183 2.73 -9.92 -13.75
N PRO A 184 1.41 -10.07 -14.05
CA PRO A 184 0.95 -11.12 -14.96
C PRO A 184 1.56 -11.03 -16.37
N ASP A 185 1.69 -9.81 -16.93
CA ASP A 185 2.24 -9.59 -18.26
C ASP A 185 3.76 -9.82 -18.27
N ALA A 186 4.46 -9.34 -17.24
CA ALA A 186 5.90 -9.56 -17.08
C ALA A 186 6.24 -11.05 -16.96
N THR A 187 5.48 -11.80 -16.14
CA THR A 187 5.63 -13.26 -16.00
C THR A 187 5.37 -13.97 -17.33
N ALA A 188 4.31 -13.59 -18.04
CA ALA A 188 4.00 -14.16 -19.34
C ALA A 188 5.13 -13.90 -20.36
N ALA A 189 5.64 -12.67 -20.40
CA ALA A 189 6.76 -12.29 -21.29
C ALA A 189 8.05 -13.04 -20.95
N LEU A 190 8.40 -13.11 -19.66
CA LEU A 190 9.59 -13.82 -19.18
C LEU A 190 9.54 -15.32 -19.48
N LEU A 191 8.42 -15.99 -19.21
CA LEU A 191 8.24 -17.42 -19.44
C LEU A 191 8.22 -17.76 -20.94
N ALA A 192 7.60 -16.93 -21.77
CA ALA A 192 7.55 -17.14 -23.22
C ALA A 192 8.93 -17.03 -23.87
N GLY A 193 9.82 -16.19 -23.34
CA GLY A 193 11.19 -16.02 -23.79
C GLY A 193 11.37 -15.52 -25.21
N LYS A 194 10.35 -14.86 -25.75
CA LYS A 194 10.32 -14.31 -27.13
C LYS A 194 10.28 -12.79 -27.16
N SER A 195 10.22 -12.14 -26.00
CA SER A 195 10.24 -10.69 -25.85
C SER A 195 11.64 -10.21 -25.44
N GLU A 196 11.85 -8.90 -25.44
CA GLU A 196 13.06 -8.27 -24.91
C GLU A 196 13.18 -8.44 -23.37
N ILE A 197 12.07 -8.74 -22.68
CA ILE A 197 12.06 -8.93 -21.22
C ILE A 197 12.78 -10.22 -20.87
N ASN A 198 13.92 -10.10 -20.21
CA ASN A 198 14.73 -11.23 -19.76
C ASN A 198 14.94 -11.30 -18.25
N ALA A 199 14.42 -10.31 -17.53
CA ALA A 199 14.37 -10.29 -16.07
C ALA A 199 13.07 -9.67 -15.57
N HIS A 200 12.64 -10.06 -14.36
CA HIS A 200 11.46 -9.51 -13.70
C HIS A 200 11.76 -9.33 -12.21
N PHE A 201 11.55 -8.14 -11.70
CA PHE A 201 11.57 -7.91 -10.26
C PHE A 201 10.14 -8.07 -9.75
N ALA A 202 9.86 -9.22 -9.17
CA ALA A 202 8.50 -9.71 -8.95
C ALA A 202 8.11 -9.78 -7.47
N SER A 203 6.80 -9.74 -7.23
CA SER A 203 6.16 -10.11 -5.97
C SER A 203 5.64 -11.56 -6.02
N SER A 204 5.29 -12.14 -4.87
CA SER A 204 4.59 -13.44 -4.80
C SER A 204 3.17 -13.33 -5.43
N PRO A 205 2.70 -14.36 -6.17
CA PRO A 205 3.34 -15.65 -6.43
C PRO A 205 4.26 -15.65 -7.67
N PHE A 206 4.40 -14.52 -8.37
CA PHE A 206 4.99 -14.45 -9.70
C PHE A 206 6.44 -14.95 -9.72
N TYR A 207 7.28 -14.52 -8.79
CA TYR A 207 8.66 -15.02 -8.74
C TYR A 207 8.75 -16.53 -8.41
N TYR A 208 7.80 -17.09 -7.67
CA TYR A 208 7.76 -18.55 -7.44
C TYR A 208 7.43 -19.30 -8.73
N ILE A 209 6.40 -18.82 -9.47
CA ILE A 209 6.01 -19.38 -10.76
C ILE A 209 7.19 -19.32 -11.73
N GLU A 210 7.91 -18.22 -11.75
CA GLU A 210 9.06 -18.01 -12.64
C GLU A 210 10.24 -18.89 -12.25
N LEU A 211 10.55 -19.00 -10.95
CA LEU A 211 11.63 -19.85 -10.45
C LEU A 211 11.38 -21.35 -10.64
N ALA A 212 10.11 -21.77 -10.76
CA ALA A 212 9.76 -23.15 -11.10
C ALA A 212 10.04 -23.50 -12.57
N ALA A 213 10.20 -22.48 -13.44
CA ALA A 213 10.46 -22.70 -14.85
C ALA A 213 11.95 -22.98 -15.12
N PRO A 214 12.29 -23.95 -16.01
CA PRO A 214 13.67 -24.25 -16.34
C PRO A 214 14.45 -23.02 -16.85
N GLY A 215 15.68 -22.86 -16.34
CA GLY A 215 16.59 -21.80 -16.78
C GLY A 215 16.35 -20.42 -16.18
N ILE A 216 15.33 -20.27 -15.35
CA ILE A 216 15.12 -19.02 -14.58
C ILE A 216 15.72 -19.17 -13.19
N HIS A 217 16.42 -18.14 -12.72
CA HIS A 217 17.07 -18.14 -11.42
C HIS A 217 17.00 -16.76 -10.74
N LYS A 218 17.19 -16.77 -9.42
CA LYS A 218 17.20 -15.58 -8.57
C LYS A 218 18.51 -14.82 -8.71
N VAL A 219 18.41 -13.49 -8.81
CA VAL A 219 19.54 -12.54 -8.84
C VAL A 219 19.61 -11.70 -7.58
N LEU A 220 18.46 -11.22 -7.08
CA LEU A 220 18.42 -10.30 -5.95
C LEU A 220 17.19 -10.57 -5.08
N HIS A 221 17.36 -10.40 -3.77
CA HIS A 221 16.27 -10.48 -2.79
C HIS A 221 16.19 -9.16 -2.01
N SER A 222 15.02 -8.54 -1.94
CA SER A 222 14.89 -7.19 -1.38
C SER A 222 15.20 -7.09 0.10
N TYR A 223 15.02 -8.16 0.88
CA TYR A 223 15.38 -8.17 2.30
C TYR A 223 16.90 -8.08 2.51
N ASP A 224 17.71 -8.66 1.61
CA ASP A 224 19.17 -8.55 1.64
C ASP A 224 19.61 -7.12 1.33
N VAL A 225 18.89 -6.47 0.42
CA VAL A 225 19.13 -5.06 0.06
C VAL A 225 18.78 -4.12 1.19
N ALA A 226 17.58 -4.30 1.78
CA ALA A 226 17.07 -3.46 2.86
C ALA A 226 17.69 -3.79 4.24
N GLY A 227 18.49 -4.86 4.35
CA GLY A 227 19.04 -5.31 5.62
C GLY A 227 17.96 -5.86 6.56
N GLY A 228 16.98 -6.58 6.04
CA GLY A 228 15.91 -7.24 6.77
C GLY A 228 14.53 -7.03 6.18
N ARG A 229 13.53 -7.54 6.86
CA ARG A 229 12.13 -7.42 6.45
C ARG A 229 11.70 -5.98 6.28
N HIS A 230 10.78 -5.76 5.35
CA HIS A 230 10.16 -4.46 5.11
C HIS A 230 8.69 -4.63 4.72
N THR A 231 7.90 -3.62 4.98
CA THR A 231 6.52 -3.50 4.49
C THR A 231 6.53 -3.45 2.96
N ASN A 232 5.73 -4.31 2.35
CA ASN A 232 5.53 -4.35 0.90
C ASN A 232 4.39 -3.39 0.50
N GLY A 233 3.22 -3.50 1.16
CA GLY A 233 2.04 -2.69 0.88
C GLY A 233 1.58 -1.88 2.08
N VAL A 234 1.10 -0.66 1.83
CA VAL A 234 0.51 0.24 2.82
C VAL A 234 -0.87 0.71 2.36
N LEU A 235 -1.84 0.63 3.24
CA LEU A 235 -3.19 1.11 2.98
C LEU A 235 -3.26 2.60 3.29
N MET A 236 -3.55 3.41 2.28
CA MET A 236 -3.52 4.87 2.40
C MET A 236 -4.82 5.52 1.90
N THR A 237 -5.07 6.71 2.43
CA THR A 237 -6.20 7.57 2.07
C THR A 237 -5.82 9.05 2.15
N THR A 238 -6.72 9.96 1.76
CA THR A 238 -6.53 11.40 1.91
C THR A 238 -6.90 11.85 3.31
N LYS A 239 -6.24 12.90 3.81
CA LYS A 239 -6.58 13.55 5.10
C LYS A 239 -8.05 13.96 5.14
N LYS A 240 -8.55 14.54 4.05
CA LYS A 240 -9.95 14.93 3.91
C LYS A 240 -10.92 13.76 4.13
N PHE A 241 -10.63 12.60 3.54
CA PHE A 241 -11.46 11.39 3.72
C PHE A 241 -11.36 10.87 5.14
N TYR A 242 -10.14 10.72 5.67
CA TYR A 242 -9.88 10.23 7.02
C TYR A 242 -10.58 11.04 8.11
N GLU A 243 -10.48 12.38 8.04
CA GLU A 243 -11.10 13.28 9.02
C GLU A 243 -12.64 13.32 8.91
N ALA A 244 -13.18 13.16 7.70
CA ALA A 244 -14.62 13.12 7.49
C ALA A 244 -15.26 11.76 7.81
N ASN A 245 -14.47 10.67 7.84
CA ASN A 245 -14.97 9.29 7.97
C ASN A 245 -14.12 8.48 8.97
N PRO A 246 -14.01 8.91 10.24
CA PRO A 246 -13.18 8.25 11.24
C PRO A 246 -13.64 6.82 11.57
N LYS A 247 -14.95 6.55 11.59
CA LYS A 247 -15.48 5.20 11.85
C LYS A 247 -15.24 4.27 10.67
N VAL A 248 -15.43 4.76 9.42
CA VAL A 248 -15.09 3.98 8.22
C VAL A 248 -13.61 3.64 8.23
N SER A 249 -12.72 4.60 8.53
CA SER A 249 -11.28 4.37 8.61
C SER A 249 -10.90 3.35 9.69
N ALA A 250 -11.56 3.40 10.85
CA ALA A 250 -11.38 2.41 11.90
C ALA A 250 -11.88 1.02 11.49
N ALA A 251 -13.04 0.93 10.83
CA ALA A 251 -13.59 -0.31 10.32
C ALA A 251 -12.68 -0.97 9.27
N VAL A 252 -12.07 -0.16 8.37
CA VAL A 252 -11.14 -0.64 7.35
C VAL A 252 -9.90 -1.27 7.99
N VAL A 253 -9.30 -0.64 9.00
CA VAL A 253 -8.13 -1.18 9.70
C VAL A 253 -8.50 -2.45 10.46
N ALA A 254 -9.63 -2.44 11.21
CA ALA A 254 -10.10 -3.61 11.94
C ALA A 254 -10.42 -4.81 11.02
N ALA A 255 -11.02 -4.54 9.85
CA ALA A 255 -11.30 -5.59 8.87
C ALA A 255 -10.02 -6.17 8.25
N LEU A 256 -8.99 -5.34 8.06
CA LEU A 256 -7.68 -5.81 7.60
C LEU A 256 -6.98 -6.67 8.65
N GLU A 257 -7.03 -6.29 9.92
CA GLU A 257 -6.52 -7.09 11.04
C GLU A 257 -7.24 -8.44 11.13
N GLU A 258 -8.58 -8.44 11.03
CA GLU A 258 -9.38 -9.67 11.01
C GLU A 258 -9.01 -10.56 9.83
N SER A 259 -8.82 -9.99 8.64
CA SER A 259 -8.39 -10.72 7.44
C SER A 259 -7.01 -11.34 7.61
N ASN A 260 -6.05 -10.58 8.14
CA ASN A 260 -4.70 -11.06 8.39
C ASN A 260 -4.67 -12.21 9.42
N ALA A 261 -5.43 -12.06 10.50
CA ALA A 261 -5.57 -13.12 11.50
C ALA A 261 -6.25 -14.38 10.92
N TRP A 262 -7.28 -14.20 10.11
CA TRP A 262 -7.99 -15.28 9.44
C TRP A 262 -7.08 -16.05 8.46
N ILE A 263 -6.27 -15.35 7.65
CA ILE A 263 -5.29 -15.98 6.74
C ILE A 263 -4.30 -16.85 7.51
N LYS A 264 -3.73 -16.34 8.60
CA LYS A 264 -2.78 -17.07 9.44
C LYS A 264 -3.39 -18.35 10.05
N ALA A 265 -4.67 -18.30 10.40
CA ALA A 265 -5.39 -19.45 10.97
C ALA A 265 -5.93 -20.43 9.91
N ASN A 266 -6.03 -20.01 8.64
CA ASN A 266 -6.72 -20.77 7.59
C ASN A 266 -5.95 -20.70 6.25
N SER A 267 -4.63 -20.95 6.27
CA SER A 267 -3.75 -20.79 5.11
C SER A 267 -4.23 -21.50 3.84
N ARG A 268 -4.69 -22.75 3.99
CA ARG A 268 -5.21 -23.54 2.87
C ARG A 268 -6.47 -22.93 2.26
N LYS A 269 -7.41 -22.51 3.08
CA LYS A 269 -8.62 -21.83 2.61
C LYS A 269 -8.32 -20.46 2.00
N ALA A 270 -7.33 -19.76 2.51
CA ALA A 270 -6.85 -18.52 1.93
C ALA A 270 -6.24 -18.74 0.54
N ALA A 271 -5.49 -19.83 0.36
CA ALA A 271 -4.99 -20.25 -0.95
C ALA A 271 -6.12 -20.61 -1.94
N GLU A 272 -7.18 -21.30 -1.47
CA GLU A 272 -8.38 -21.59 -2.27
C GLU A 272 -9.08 -20.29 -2.73
N ILE A 273 -9.27 -19.32 -1.83
CA ILE A 273 -9.84 -18.01 -2.16
C ILE A 273 -8.97 -17.30 -3.21
N TYR A 274 -7.64 -17.29 -3.02
CA TYR A 274 -6.74 -16.69 -3.99
C TYR A 274 -6.91 -17.30 -5.38
N ILE A 275 -6.87 -18.62 -5.50
CA ILE A 275 -7.02 -19.33 -6.78
C ILE A 275 -8.38 -19.03 -7.42
N ALA A 276 -9.47 -19.07 -6.64
CA ALA A 276 -10.82 -18.83 -7.13
C ALA A 276 -10.99 -17.39 -7.67
N MET A 277 -10.53 -16.38 -6.92
CA MET A 277 -10.70 -14.97 -7.28
C MET A 277 -9.77 -14.53 -8.42
N THR A 278 -8.54 -15.09 -8.49
CA THR A 278 -7.56 -14.72 -9.52
C THR A 278 -7.64 -15.62 -10.76
N LYS A 279 -8.34 -16.74 -10.66
CA LYS A 279 -8.37 -17.80 -11.69
C LYS A 279 -6.97 -18.32 -11.99
N GLU A 280 -6.12 -18.43 -10.96
CA GLU A 280 -4.75 -18.93 -11.08
C GLU A 280 -4.74 -20.37 -11.63
N LYS A 281 -3.88 -20.63 -12.62
CA LYS A 281 -3.80 -21.92 -13.31
C LYS A 281 -2.37 -22.47 -13.39
N ARG A 282 -1.37 -21.68 -12.98
CA ARG A 282 0.05 -22.04 -13.09
C ARG A 282 0.59 -22.65 -11.80
N SER A 283 -0.14 -22.49 -10.70
CA SER A 283 0.24 -23.04 -9.40
C SER A 283 -0.87 -23.91 -8.85
N THR A 284 -0.48 -24.99 -8.20
CA THR A 284 -1.38 -25.89 -7.46
C THR A 284 -1.80 -25.24 -6.14
N LEU A 285 -2.83 -25.79 -5.50
CA LEU A 285 -3.28 -25.33 -4.19
C LEU A 285 -2.17 -25.46 -3.13
N ASP A 286 -1.42 -26.57 -3.14
CA ASP A 286 -0.34 -26.81 -2.19
C ASP A 286 0.83 -25.82 -2.38
N GLU A 287 1.13 -25.44 -3.63
CA GLU A 287 2.14 -24.40 -3.92
C GLU A 287 1.70 -23.03 -3.43
N ILE A 288 0.45 -22.63 -3.68
CA ILE A 288 -0.06 -21.34 -3.17
C ILE A 288 -0.09 -21.34 -1.65
N GLU A 289 -0.51 -22.43 -0.99
CA GLU A 289 -0.49 -22.54 0.46
C GLU A 289 0.92 -22.37 1.03
N LYS A 290 1.93 -23.01 0.42
CA LYS A 290 3.35 -22.81 0.79
C LYS A 290 3.78 -21.36 0.65
N MET A 291 3.36 -20.65 -0.39
CA MET A 291 3.68 -19.23 -0.58
C MET A 291 2.97 -18.34 0.45
N VAL A 292 1.76 -18.68 0.86
CA VAL A 292 1.01 -17.98 1.92
C VAL A 292 1.67 -18.15 3.28
N THR A 293 2.27 -19.32 3.53
CA THR A 293 2.93 -19.69 4.80
C THR A 293 4.45 -19.56 4.76
N ASP A 294 5.01 -18.98 3.70
CA ASP A 294 6.46 -18.79 3.59
C ASP A 294 6.98 -17.97 4.78
N PRO A 295 8.09 -18.38 5.42
CA PRO A 295 8.67 -17.65 6.54
C PRO A 295 8.97 -16.19 6.26
N ASP A 296 9.23 -15.79 5.01
CA ASP A 296 9.47 -14.40 4.63
C ASP A 296 8.19 -13.58 4.43
N VAL A 297 7.03 -14.21 4.51
CA VAL A 297 5.70 -13.56 4.40
C VAL A 297 5.12 -13.33 5.78
N ASP A 298 4.66 -12.10 6.03
CA ASP A 298 3.92 -11.75 7.24
C ASP A 298 2.74 -10.84 6.89
N TYR A 299 1.53 -11.35 7.02
CA TYR A 299 0.31 -10.57 6.92
C TYR A 299 0.12 -9.80 8.23
N THR A 300 0.42 -8.50 8.21
CA THR A 300 0.46 -7.65 9.41
C THR A 300 0.09 -6.21 9.07
N THR A 301 -0.63 -5.54 9.98
CA THR A 301 -0.92 -4.11 9.91
C THR A 301 0.23 -3.25 10.43
N THR A 302 1.24 -3.86 11.08
CA THR A 302 2.41 -3.16 11.64
C THR A 302 3.37 -2.73 10.52
N PRO A 303 3.71 -1.43 10.41
CA PRO A 303 4.70 -0.94 9.45
C PRO A 303 6.12 -1.37 9.85
N ILE A 304 6.83 -2.09 8.98
CA ILE A 304 8.18 -2.60 9.22
C ILE A 304 9.15 -2.01 8.20
N GLY A 305 10.26 -1.43 8.64
CA GLY A 305 11.34 -0.94 7.79
C GLY A 305 10.93 0.16 6.80
N VAL A 306 9.88 0.92 7.11
CA VAL A 306 9.34 2.00 6.27
C VAL A 306 10.38 3.09 6.07
N THR A 307 11.08 3.47 7.14
CA THR A 307 12.08 4.56 7.12
C THR A 307 13.22 4.29 6.18
N LYS A 308 13.66 3.04 6.00
CA LYS A 308 14.80 2.66 5.15
C LYS A 308 14.61 3.09 3.68
N PHE A 309 13.43 2.86 3.13
CA PHE A 309 13.11 3.30 1.76
C PHE A 309 13.07 4.81 1.64
N ILE A 310 12.48 5.48 2.63
CA ILE A 310 12.30 6.93 2.61
C ILE A 310 13.63 7.65 2.77
N GLU A 311 14.49 7.19 3.68
CA GLU A 311 15.84 7.71 3.84
C GLU A 311 16.64 7.60 2.55
N PHE A 312 16.59 6.43 1.90
CA PHE A 312 17.23 6.27 0.60
C PHE A 312 16.66 7.23 -0.45
N MET A 313 15.33 7.33 -0.57
CA MET A 313 14.69 8.22 -1.53
C MET A 313 14.99 9.69 -1.27
N ASN A 314 15.11 10.10 -0.01
CA ASN A 314 15.52 11.45 0.37
C ASN A 314 17.00 11.69 0.01
N LEU A 315 17.86 10.72 0.28
CA LEU A 315 19.26 10.77 -0.11
C LEU A 315 19.48 10.80 -1.63
N ALA A 316 18.63 10.11 -2.39
CA ALA A 316 18.63 10.13 -3.86
C ALA A 316 17.95 11.38 -4.45
N GLY A 317 17.34 12.24 -3.61
CA GLY A 317 16.66 13.47 -4.03
C GLY A 317 15.30 13.25 -4.70
N THR A 318 14.76 12.02 -4.68
CA THR A 318 13.46 11.70 -5.26
C THR A 318 12.30 12.08 -4.35
N VAL A 319 12.53 12.13 -3.03
CA VAL A 319 11.66 12.70 -2.01
C VAL A 319 12.42 13.85 -1.34
N LYS A 320 11.82 15.04 -1.32
CA LYS A 320 12.48 16.26 -0.84
C LYS A 320 12.31 16.46 0.66
N LYS A 321 11.12 16.18 1.19
CA LYS A 321 10.82 16.34 2.61
C LYS A 321 11.25 15.09 3.37
N LYS A 322 11.97 15.30 4.48
CA LYS A 322 12.43 14.22 5.35
C LYS A 322 11.46 14.08 6.52
N PRO A 323 10.75 12.95 6.69
CA PRO A 323 9.94 12.73 7.88
C PRO A 323 10.87 12.53 9.10
N ALA A 324 10.41 12.96 10.27
CA ALA A 324 11.14 12.73 11.53
C ALA A 324 11.02 11.27 11.98
N SER A 325 9.94 10.61 11.62
CA SER A 325 9.68 9.20 11.91
C SER A 325 8.69 8.60 10.88
N TRP A 326 8.52 7.28 10.90
CA TRP A 326 7.50 6.62 10.10
C TRP A 326 6.08 7.15 10.39
N LYS A 327 5.80 7.64 11.61
CA LYS A 327 4.50 8.19 12.03
C LYS A 327 4.07 9.41 11.21
N ASP A 328 4.99 10.17 10.66
CA ASP A 328 4.66 11.33 9.84
C ASP A 328 3.93 10.94 8.53
N LEU A 329 4.16 9.71 8.07
CA LEU A 329 3.50 9.17 6.88
C LEU A 329 2.21 8.43 7.20
N PHE A 330 1.87 8.27 8.47
CA PHE A 330 0.70 7.54 8.91
C PHE A 330 -0.28 8.44 9.66
N PHE A 331 -1.55 8.09 9.62
CA PHE A 331 -2.55 8.73 10.47
C PHE A 331 -2.47 8.20 11.92
N PRO A 332 -2.98 8.97 12.91
CA PRO A 332 -2.89 8.60 14.33
C PRO A 332 -3.42 7.22 14.68
N ILE A 333 -4.35 6.66 13.89
CA ILE A 333 -4.88 5.31 14.07
C ILE A 333 -3.78 4.23 14.08
N ALA A 334 -2.65 4.46 13.40
CA ALA A 334 -1.52 3.55 13.33
C ALA A 334 -0.49 3.76 14.46
N TYR A 335 -0.56 4.83 15.27
CA TYR A 335 0.53 5.21 16.18
C TYR A 335 0.75 4.25 17.35
N GLY A 336 -0.23 3.42 17.67
CA GLY A 336 -0.11 2.36 18.66
C GLY A 336 0.66 1.12 18.18
N MET A 337 0.94 1.02 16.87
CA MET A 337 1.66 -0.12 16.30
C MET A 337 3.17 0.01 16.55
N ALA A 338 3.87 -1.13 16.69
CA ALA A 338 5.33 -1.21 16.86
C ALA A 338 6.04 -1.02 15.51
N GLY A 339 5.82 0.12 14.84
CA GLY A 339 6.38 0.42 13.51
C GLY A 339 7.83 0.88 13.53
N SER A 340 8.50 0.82 12.34
CA SER A 340 9.90 1.26 12.16
C SER A 340 10.17 1.88 10.77
#